data_55e64c77b6439549e651c4f4e11390d5
#
_entry.id   55e64c77b6439549e651c4f4e11390d5
#
_cell.length_a   1.000
_cell.length_b   1.000
_cell.length_c   1.000
_cell.angle_alpha   90.00
_cell.angle_beta   90.00
_cell.angle_gamma   90.00
#
_symmetry.space_group_name_H-M   'P 1'
#
loop_
_entity.id
_entity.type
_entity.pdbx_description
1 polymer ?
#
loop_
_entity_poly.entity_id
_entity_poly.type
_entity_poly.pdbx_seq_one_letter_code
_entity_poly.pdbx_strand_id
1 'polypeptide(L)'
;MTLGMKKTSVDQLTKAVGIAKGSFYKFYESKEMLFFAVLEGVHSELYNVADRALSENGGVPPSERAAKAVLAVCKRLSDTGDMVFIENDAKLLLQRLPEPVKREHYHDGEAHIRELLEKHDLVPKRGVSLAAATVRGLILTVSHREQIGELYPQALQTLVCGACRELFE
;
A
#
# COMPACT_ATOMS: atom_id res chain seq x y z
N MET A 1 -7.52 -19.92 4.07
CA MET A 1 -8.85 -19.23 4.04
C MET A 1 -8.76 -18.02 4.96
N THR A 2 -8.62 -16.83 4.45
CA THR A 2 -8.57 -15.59 5.23
C THR A 2 -9.99 -15.17 5.57
N LEU A 3 -10.36 -15.25 6.83
CA LEU A 3 -11.72 -14.95 7.31
C LEU A 3 -12.09 -13.46 7.24
N GLY A 4 -11.13 -12.57 7.01
CA GLY A 4 -11.30 -11.13 7.06
C GLY A 4 -11.64 -10.61 8.48
N MET A 5 -11.56 -9.30 8.66
CA MET A 5 -11.75 -8.66 9.98
C MET A 5 -13.14 -8.92 10.59
N LYS A 6 -14.19 -8.92 9.78
CA LYS A 6 -15.57 -9.11 10.27
C LYS A 6 -15.79 -10.47 10.95
N LYS A 7 -15.20 -11.52 10.39
CA LYS A 7 -15.40 -12.91 10.83
C LYS A 7 -14.34 -13.40 11.82
N THR A 8 -13.34 -12.59 12.13
CA THR A 8 -12.25 -12.91 13.05
C THR A 8 -12.54 -12.34 14.43
N SER A 9 -12.46 -13.17 15.48
CA SER A 9 -12.58 -12.76 16.88
C SER A 9 -11.22 -12.77 17.58
N VAL A 10 -11.10 -12.04 18.70
CA VAL A 10 -9.87 -12.05 19.53
C VAL A 10 -9.59 -13.47 20.05
N ASP A 11 -10.62 -14.23 20.41
CA ASP A 11 -10.45 -15.62 20.87
C ASP A 11 -9.87 -16.53 19.78
N GLN A 12 -10.27 -16.36 18.52
CA GLN A 12 -9.70 -17.09 17.39
C GLN A 12 -8.23 -16.71 17.16
N LEU A 13 -7.91 -15.40 17.22
CA LEU A 13 -6.55 -14.89 17.04
C LEU A 13 -5.61 -15.43 18.13
N THR A 14 -6.00 -15.31 19.40
CA THR A 14 -5.18 -15.73 20.53
C THR A 14 -5.01 -17.24 20.58
N LYS A 15 -6.06 -18.00 20.22
CA LYS A 15 -5.98 -19.45 20.09
C LYS A 15 -5.03 -19.89 18.97
N ALA A 16 -5.06 -19.20 17.84
CA ALA A 16 -4.20 -19.52 16.68
C ALA A 16 -2.70 -19.36 16.98
N VAL A 17 -2.33 -18.40 17.85
CA VAL A 17 -0.93 -18.15 18.24
C VAL A 17 -0.57 -18.69 19.64
N GLY A 18 -1.50 -19.37 20.31
CA GLY A 18 -1.24 -20.02 21.60
C GLY A 18 -1.04 -19.07 22.79
N ILE A 19 -1.66 -17.88 22.78
CA ILE A 19 -1.58 -16.92 23.89
C ILE A 19 -2.92 -16.76 24.62
N ALA A 20 -2.86 -16.32 25.88
CA ALA A 20 -4.06 -15.98 26.64
C ALA A 20 -4.71 -14.68 26.10
N LYS A 21 -6.05 -14.61 26.14
CA LYS A 21 -6.80 -13.39 25.73
C LYS A 21 -6.35 -12.13 26.46
N GLY A 22 -6.03 -12.24 27.77
CA GLY A 22 -5.49 -11.12 28.55
C GLY A 22 -4.13 -10.61 28.03
N SER A 23 -3.33 -11.49 27.41
CA SER A 23 -2.07 -11.09 26.79
C SER A 23 -2.27 -10.26 25.52
N PHE A 24 -3.32 -10.54 24.76
CA PHE A 24 -3.70 -9.73 23.60
C PHE A 24 -3.94 -8.26 23.98
N TYR A 25 -4.73 -8.03 25.03
CA TYR A 25 -5.09 -6.69 25.48
C TYR A 25 -3.96 -5.90 26.13
N LYS A 26 -2.80 -6.52 26.36
CA LYS A 26 -1.56 -5.82 26.75
C LYS A 26 -0.91 -5.11 25.56
N PHE A 27 -1.17 -5.56 24.34
CA PHE A 27 -0.54 -5.03 23.13
C PHE A 27 -1.51 -4.20 22.28
N TYR A 28 -2.79 -4.60 22.22
CA TYR A 28 -3.79 -3.97 21.37
C TYR A 28 -5.08 -3.74 22.16
N GLU A 29 -5.55 -2.50 22.19
CA GLU A 29 -6.79 -2.12 22.88
C GLU A 29 -8.02 -2.79 22.27
N SER A 30 -7.97 -3.10 20.97
CA SER A 30 -9.07 -3.75 20.25
C SER A 30 -8.55 -4.59 19.08
N LYS A 31 -9.44 -5.41 18.53
CA LYS A 31 -9.18 -6.14 17.29
C LYS A 31 -8.88 -5.19 16.13
N GLU A 32 -9.60 -4.11 16.06
CA GLU A 32 -9.42 -3.06 15.07
C GLU A 32 -8.00 -2.46 15.12
N MET A 33 -7.45 -2.24 16.30
CA MET A 33 -6.07 -1.74 16.46
C MET A 33 -5.02 -2.75 15.99
N LEU A 34 -5.24 -4.06 16.20
CA LEU A 34 -4.37 -5.08 15.61
C LEU A 34 -4.44 -5.05 14.07
N PHE A 35 -5.63 -5.02 13.49
CA PHE A 35 -5.79 -4.97 12.04
C PHE A 35 -5.22 -3.67 11.45
N PHE A 36 -5.28 -2.58 12.19
CA PHE A 36 -4.64 -1.32 11.82
C PHE A 36 -3.11 -1.46 11.81
N ALA A 37 -2.52 -2.06 12.83
CA ALA A 37 -1.08 -2.35 12.84
C ALA A 37 -0.65 -3.24 11.66
N VAL A 38 -1.48 -4.20 11.25
CA VAL A 38 -1.24 -5.00 10.04
C VAL A 38 -1.29 -4.13 8.78
N LEU A 39 -2.27 -3.23 8.67
CA LEU A 39 -2.38 -2.30 7.53
C LEU A 39 -1.16 -1.38 7.42
N GLU A 40 -0.70 -0.82 8.54
CA GLU A 40 0.52 -0.01 8.59
C GLU A 40 1.77 -0.82 8.23
N GLY A 41 1.83 -2.08 8.64
CA GLY A 41 2.89 -3.01 8.23
C GLY A 41 2.92 -3.25 6.71
N VAL A 42 1.74 -3.42 6.09
CA VAL A 42 1.63 -3.53 4.62
C VAL A 42 2.11 -2.24 3.95
N HIS A 43 1.67 -1.07 4.42
CA HIS A 43 2.11 0.22 3.86
C HIS A 43 3.63 0.40 3.97
N SER A 44 4.21 0.14 5.15
CA SER A 44 5.66 0.22 5.36
C SER A 44 6.43 -0.68 4.40
N GLU A 45 5.95 -1.91 4.17
CA GLU A 45 6.57 -2.83 3.21
C GLU A 45 6.48 -2.31 1.76
N LEU A 46 5.33 -1.73 1.36
CA LEU A 46 5.19 -1.14 0.02
C LEU A 46 6.15 0.04 -0.18
N TYR A 47 6.34 0.89 0.82
CA TYR A 47 7.34 1.97 0.77
C TYR A 47 8.77 1.42 0.68
N ASN A 48 9.10 0.37 1.42
CA ASN A 48 10.40 -0.30 1.35
C ASN A 48 10.66 -0.90 -0.04
N VAL A 49 9.63 -1.49 -0.67
CA VAL A 49 9.72 -2.01 -2.04
C VAL A 49 9.98 -0.89 -3.04
N ALA A 50 9.27 0.23 -2.92
CA ALA A 50 9.47 1.39 -3.79
C ALA A 50 10.85 2.01 -3.59
N ASP A 51 11.29 2.21 -2.35
CA ASP A 51 12.62 2.76 -2.00
C ASP A 51 13.76 1.92 -2.60
N ARG A 52 13.67 0.60 -2.46
CA ARG A 52 14.64 -0.33 -3.04
C ARG A 52 14.69 -0.25 -4.56
N ALA A 53 13.52 -0.27 -5.21
CA ALA A 53 13.44 -0.17 -6.66
C ALA A 53 13.99 1.16 -7.19
N LEU A 54 13.77 2.27 -6.49
CA LEU A 54 14.33 3.58 -6.81
C LEU A 54 15.86 3.60 -6.63
N SER A 55 16.38 3.00 -5.56
CA SER A 55 17.82 2.92 -5.26
C SER A 55 18.57 2.11 -6.30
N GLU A 56 18.03 0.97 -6.73
CA GLU A 56 18.65 0.07 -7.70
C GLU A 56 18.70 0.66 -9.12
N ASN A 57 17.90 1.66 -9.42
CA ASN A 57 17.76 2.24 -10.75
C ASN A 57 18.24 3.69 -10.86
N GLY A 58 19.19 4.11 -10.06
CA GLY A 58 19.71 5.49 -10.03
C GLY A 58 20.30 6.03 -11.35
N GLY A 59 20.64 5.16 -12.29
CA GLY A 59 21.27 5.53 -13.56
C GLY A 59 20.33 5.74 -14.75
N VAL A 60 18.98 5.62 -14.55
CA VAL A 60 17.99 5.79 -15.62
C VAL A 60 17.16 7.05 -15.41
N PRO A 61 16.44 7.55 -16.46
CA PRO A 61 15.62 8.75 -16.35
C PRO A 61 14.62 8.72 -15.19
N PRO A 62 14.26 9.88 -14.61
CA PRO A 62 13.31 9.98 -13.48
C PRO A 62 11.99 9.25 -13.70
N SER A 63 11.41 9.40 -14.90
CA SER A 63 10.15 8.71 -15.25
C SER A 63 10.29 7.20 -15.29
N GLU A 64 11.41 6.68 -15.78
CA GLU A 64 11.66 5.23 -15.82
C GLU A 64 11.92 4.68 -14.41
N ARG A 65 12.66 5.41 -13.56
CA ARG A 65 12.86 5.06 -12.15
C ARG A 65 11.54 4.97 -11.41
N ALA A 66 10.70 6.00 -11.55
CA ALA A 66 9.37 6.04 -10.95
C ALA A 66 8.49 4.89 -11.45
N ALA A 67 8.50 4.60 -12.76
CA ALA A 67 7.74 3.51 -13.34
C ALA A 67 8.16 2.15 -12.78
N LYS A 68 9.47 1.88 -12.66
CA LYS A 68 9.99 0.64 -12.06
C LYS A 68 9.55 0.48 -10.61
N ALA A 69 9.58 1.55 -9.83
CA ALA A 69 9.11 1.53 -8.44
C ALA A 69 7.63 1.22 -8.34
N VAL A 70 6.77 1.88 -9.12
CA VAL A 70 5.33 1.61 -9.13
C VAL A 70 5.03 0.18 -9.56
N LEU A 71 5.68 -0.33 -10.60
CA LEU A 71 5.52 -1.71 -11.07
C LEU A 71 5.98 -2.73 -10.02
N ALA A 72 7.06 -2.46 -9.28
CA ALA A 72 7.51 -3.32 -8.18
C ALA A 72 6.48 -3.39 -7.05
N VAL A 73 5.86 -2.25 -6.68
CA VAL A 73 4.77 -2.21 -5.70
C VAL A 73 3.56 -3.00 -6.18
N CYS A 74 3.13 -2.80 -7.43
CA CYS A 74 2.00 -3.55 -8.00
C CYS A 74 2.28 -5.06 -8.03
N LYS A 75 3.51 -5.46 -8.37
CA LYS A 75 3.92 -6.86 -8.35
C LYS A 75 3.86 -7.44 -6.93
N ARG A 76 4.41 -6.74 -5.93
CA ARG A 76 4.37 -7.16 -4.52
C ARG A 76 2.93 -7.40 -4.05
N LEU A 77 2.02 -6.47 -4.35
CA LEU A 77 0.60 -6.60 -4.00
C LEU A 77 -0.09 -7.78 -4.71
N SER A 78 0.30 -8.05 -5.96
CA SER A 78 -0.22 -9.19 -6.71
C SER A 78 0.24 -10.53 -6.14
N ASP A 79 1.51 -10.60 -5.69
CA ASP A 79 2.13 -11.84 -5.24
C ASP A 79 1.67 -12.24 -3.82
N THR A 80 1.31 -11.30 -2.97
CA THR A 80 1.02 -11.56 -1.54
C THR A 80 -0.46 -11.64 -1.19
N GLY A 81 -1.32 -11.14 -2.07
CA GLY A 81 -2.75 -11.04 -1.78
C GLY A 81 -3.12 -9.95 -0.77
N ASP A 82 -2.19 -9.07 -0.39
CA ASP A 82 -2.45 -7.94 0.51
C ASP A 82 -3.53 -7.01 -0.05
N MET A 83 -3.66 -6.97 -1.39
CA MET A 83 -4.72 -6.22 -2.05
C MET A 83 -6.12 -6.67 -1.61
N VAL A 84 -6.31 -7.98 -1.39
CA VAL A 84 -7.59 -8.54 -0.90
C VAL A 84 -7.93 -7.99 0.49
N PHE A 85 -6.92 -7.86 1.37
CA PHE A 85 -7.09 -7.24 2.69
C PHE A 85 -7.42 -5.75 2.58
N ILE A 86 -6.68 -5.02 1.74
CA ILE A 86 -6.90 -3.58 1.52
C ILE A 86 -8.33 -3.32 1.03
N GLU A 87 -8.83 -4.09 0.10
CA GLU A 87 -10.16 -3.88 -0.47
C GLU A 87 -11.30 -4.29 0.46
N ASN A 88 -11.17 -5.45 1.08
CA ASN A 88 -12.28 -6.02 1.83
C ASN A 88 -12.36 -5.50 3.28
N ASP A 89 -11.23 -5.23 3.89
CA ASP A 89 -11.17 -4.94 5.33
C ASP A 89 -10.74 -3.50 5.66
N ALA A 90 -9.82 -2.88 4.89
CA ALA A 90 -9.27 -1.58 5.26
C ALA A 90 -10.33 -0.48 5.32
N LYS A 91 -11.26 -0.42 4.37
CA LYS A 91 -12.34 0.59 4.38
C LYS A 91 -13.21 0.48 5.65
N LEU A 92 -13.60 -0.75 6.01
CA LEU A 92 -14.39 -0.99 7.21
C LEU A 92 -13.58 -0.73 8.48
N LEU A 93 -12.31 -1.13 8.48
CA LEU A 93 -11.37 -0.86 9.56
C LEU A 93 -11.28 0.64 9.83
N LEU A 94 -10.95 1.44 8.81
CA LEU A 94 -10.83 2.88 8.92
C LEU A 94 -12.12 3.56 9.42
N GLN A 95 -13.30 3.05 9.06
CA GLN A 95 -14.57 3.56 9.59
C GLN A 95 -14.74 3.34 11.10
N ARG A 96 -14.08 2.34 11.67
CA ARG A 96 -14.19 1.97 13.10
C ARG A 96 -13.09 2.51 13.98
N LEU A 97 -12.01 3.05 13.39
CA LEU A 97 -10.93 3.65 14.14
C LEU A 97 -11.32 5.02 14.72
N PRO A 98 -10.70 5.41 15.85
CA PRO A 98 -10.82 6.77 16.38
C PRO A 98 -10.38 7.83 15.36
N GLU A 99 -11.05 8.99 15.35
CA GLU A 99 -10.75 10.08 14.42
C GLU A 99 -9.28 10.57 14.45
N PRO A 100 -8.59 10.65 15.61
CA PRO A 100 -7.18 11.01 15.63
C PRO A 100 -6.30 10.03 14.84
N VAL A 101 -6.52 8.72 15.03
CA VAL A 101 -5.77 7.64 14.33
C VAL A 101 -5.99 7.71 12.82
N LYS A 102 -7.24 7.95 12.38
CA LYS A 102 -7.55 8.11 10.96
C LYS A 102 -6.84 9.31 10.33
N ARG A 103 -6.85 10.46 11.01
CA ARG A 103 -6.19 11.67 10.51
C ARG A 103 -4.69 11.48 10.35
N GLU A 104 -4.05 10.87 11.33
CA GLU A 104 -2.63 10.52 11.29
C GLU A 104 -2.33 9.62 10.08
N HIS A 105 -3.04 8.53 9.94
CA HIS A 105 -2.89 7.60 8.80
C HIS A 105 -3.00 8.28 7.42
N TYR A 106 -3.99 9.19 7.23
CA TYR A 106 -4.14 9.89 5.95
C TYR A 106 -3.05 10.95 5.72
N HIS A 107 -2.59 11.60 6.77
CA HIS A 107 -1.52 12.60 6.70
C HIS A 107 -0.18 11.95 6.38
N ASP A 108 0.14 10.86 7.04
CA ASP A 108 1.40 10.14 6.90
C ASP A 108 1.60 9.57 5.50
N GLY A 109 0.53 9.14 4.84
CA GLY A 109 0.59 8.59 3.49
C GLY A 109 1.15 9.56 2.44
N GLU A 110 0.81 10.86 2.50
CA GLU A 110 1.38 11.87 1.58
C GLU A 110 2.80 12.28 2.02
N ALA A 111 3.04 12.37 3.32
CA ALA A 111 4.35 12.69 3.86
C ALA A 111 5.41 11.65 3.46
N HIS A 112 5.11 10.37 3.61
CA HIS A 112 6.01 9.29 3.18
C HIS A 112 6.32 9.29 1.67
N ILE A 113 5.33 9.58 0.82
CA ILE A 113 5.58 9.71 -0.62
C ILE A 113 6.49 10.91 -0.89
N ARG A 114 6.28 12.03 -0.22
CA ARG A 114 7.13 13.22 -0.33
C ARG A 114 8.56 12.91 0.06
N GLU A 115 8.78 12.32 1.23
CA GLU A 115 10.09 11.90 1.72
C GLU A 115 10.79 10.95 0.75
N LEU A 116 10.05 9.98 0.18
CA LEU A 116 10.59 9.04 -0.79
C LEU A 116 11.03 9.75 -2.08
N LEU A 117 10.23 10.68 -2.59
CA LEU A 117 10.56 11.46 -3.79
C LEU A 117 11.77 12.37 -3.55
N GLU A 118 11.82 13.06 -2.41
CA GLU A 118 12.94 13.92 -2.00
C GLU A 118 14.24 13.12 -1.84
N LYS A 119 14.19 11.98 -1.16
CA LYS A 119 15.33 11.06 -0.98
C LYS A 119 15.98 10.63 -2.30
N HIS A 120 15.18 10.50 -3.35
CA HIS A 120 15.63 10.01 -4.65
C HIS A 120 15.71 11.11 -5.72
N ASP A 121 15.66 12.38 -5.35
CA ASP A 121 15.70 13.53 -6.28
C ASP A 121 14.66 13.44 -7.41
N LEU A 122 13.45 12.96 -7.08
CA LEU A 122 12.33 12.89 -8.01
C LEU A 122 11.38 14.07 -7.80
N VAL A 123 11.36 14.98 -8.75
CA VAL A 123 10.52 16.18 -8.69
C VAL A 123 9.36 16.06 -9.68
N PRO A 124 8.13 15.81 -9.20
CA PRO A 124 6.98 15.73 -10.10
C PRO A 124 6.57 17.12 -10.61
N LYS A 125 6.41 17.28 -11.92
CA LYS A 125 6.06 18.55 -12.61
C LYS A 125 4.80 19.26 -12.08
N ARG A 126 3.83 18.48 -11.63
CA ARG A 126 2.50 18.98 -11.21
C ARG A 126 2.27 18.82 -9.72
N GLY A 127 3.35 18.64 -8.95
CA GLY A 127 3.33 18.53 -7.50
C GLY A 127 3.11 17.11 -6.97
N VAL A 128 3.51 16.92 -5.71
CA VAL A 128 3.51 15.60 -5.03
C VAL A 128 2.11 15.05 -4.88
N SER A 129 1.12 15.87 -4.55
CA SER A 129 -0.27 15.41 -4.32
C SER A 129 -0.88 14.78 -5.56
N LEU A 130 -0.65 15.35 -6.76
CA LEU A 130 -1.12 14.73 -8.00
C LEU A 130 -0.36 13.44 -8.32
N ALA A 131 0.95 13.44 -8.12
CA ALA A 131 1.75 12.22 -8.31
C ALA A 131 1.28 11.09 -7.38
N ALA A 132 1.08 11.37 -6.10
CA ALA A 132 0.56 10.42 -5.12
C ALA A 132 -0.84 9.89 -5.50
N ALA A 133 -1.76 10.77 -5.90
CA ALA A 133 -3.10 10.38 -6.34
C ALA A 133 -3.05 9.49 -7.59
N THR A 134 -2.20 9.83 -8.56
CA THR A 134 -2.02 9.04 -9.80
C THR A 134 -1.46 7.65 -9.50
N VAL A 135 -0.40 7.56 -8.70
CA VAL A 135 0.20 6.28 -8.29
C VAL A 135 -0.81 5.43 -7.53
N ARG A 136 -1.56 6.02 -6.60
CA ARG A 136 -2.63 5.32 -5.88
C ARG A 136 -3.70 4.76 -6.83
N GLY A 137 -4.13 5.56 -7.82
CA GLY A 137 -5.08 5.11 -8.84
C GLY A 137 -4.55 3.91 -9.63
N LEU A 138 -3.27 3.93 -10.03
CA LEU A 138 -2.62 2.82 -10.73
C LEU A 138 -2.55 1.56 -9.87
N ILE A 139 -2.17 1.68 -8.59
CA ILE A 139 -2.11 0.57 -7.64
C ILE A 139 -3.49 -0.10 -7.46
N LEU A 140 -4.57 0.69 -7.42
CA LEU A 140 -5.92 0.17 -7.29
C LEU A 140 -6.34 -0.71 -8.49
N THR A 141 -5.70 -0.59 -9.65
CA THR A 141 -6.00 -1.49 -10.78
C THR A 141 -5.61 -2.94 -10.50
N VAL A 142 -4.71 -3.20 -9.55
CA VAL A 142 -4.27 -4.56 -9.18
C VAL A 142 -5.45 -5.43 -8.75
N SER A 143 -6.46 -4.85 -8.11
CA SER A 143 -7.67 -5.55 -7.68
C SER A 143 -8.54 -6.04 -8.84
N HIS A 144 -8.46 -5.36 -9.97
CA HIS A 144 -9.25 -5.68 -11.17
C HIS A 144 -8.50 -6.53 -12.20
N ARG A 145 -7.30 -7.05 -11.85
CA ARG A 145 -6.45 -7.81 -12.76
C ARG A 145 -7.16 -8.99 -13.42
N GLU A 146 -7.97 -9.72 -12.65
CA GLU A 146 -8.70 -10.88 -13.15
C GLU A 146 -9.79 -10.50 -14.19
N GLN A 147 -10.39 -9.31 -14.05
CA GLN A 147 -11.40 -8.80 -14.99
C GLN A 147 -10.77 -8.37 -16.33
N ILE A 148 -9.52 -7.88 -16.30
CA ILE A 148 -8.76 -7.49 -17.50
C ILE A 148 -8.14 -8.72 -18.15
N GLY A 149 -7.81 -9.75 -17.38
CA GLY A 149 -7.28 -11.03 -17.87
C GLY A 149 -5.81 -10.98 -18.27
N GLU A 150 -5.44 -11.80 -19.25
CA GLU A 150 -4.03 -12.03 -19.64
C GLU A 150 -3.29 -10.77 -20.12
N LEU A 151 -4.00 -9.76 -20.57
CA LEU A 151 -3.41 -8.50 -21.02
C LEU A 151 -3.11 -7.53 -19.88
N TYR A 152 -3.51 -7.85 -18.63
CA TYR A 152 -3.30 -6.96 -17.49
C TYR A 152 -1.84 -6.51 -17.30
N PRO A 153 -0.81 -7.38 -17.38
CA PRO A 153 0.57 -6.95 -17.21
C PRO A 153 1.02 -5.89 -18.23
N GLN A 154 0.65 -6.07 -19.50
CA GLN A 154 0.98 -5.13 -20.57
C GLN A 154 0.20 -3.82 -20.44
N ALA A 155 -1.09 -3.90 -20.08
CA ALA A 155 -1.92 -2.74 -19.84
C ALA A 155 -1.39 -1.93 -18.65
N LEU A 156 -1.07 -2.58 -17.53
CA LEU A 156 -0.48 -1.93 -16.35
C LEU A 156 0.84 -1.24 -16.70
N GLN A 157 1.74 -1.91 -17.40
CA GLN A 157 3.01 -1.33 -17.83
C GLN A 157 2.79 -0.09 -18.71
N THR A 158 1.86 -0.14 -19.66
CA THR A 158 1.53 0.98 -20.53
C THR A 158 1.01 2.18 -19.73
N LEU A 159 0.08 1.93 -18.81
CA LEU A 159 -0.49 2.98 -17.95
C LEU A 159 0.57 3.60 -17.01
N VAL A 160 1.37 2.77 -16.36
CA VAL A 160 2.41 3.22 -15.41
C VAL A 160 3.48 4.03 -16.15
N CYS A 161 4.00 3.52 -17.27
CA CYS A 161 5.03 4.24 -18.04
C CYS A 161 4.51 5.56 -18.60
N GLY A 162 3.27 5.58 -19.12
CA GLY A 162 2.64 6.81 -19.62
C GLY A 162 2.45 7.86 -18.53
N ALA A 163 1.90 7.45 -17.38
CA ALA A 163 1.70 8.33 -16.24
C ALA A 163 3.01 8.87 -15.67
N CYS A 164 4.03 8.02 -15.53
CA CYS A 164 5.34 8.46 -15.01
C CYS A 164 6.06 9.41 -15.95
N ARG A 165 5.94 9.27 -17.28
CA ARG A 165 6.45 10.27 -18.24
C ARG A 165 5.77 11.62 -18.05
N GLU A 166 4.44 11.64 -17.98
CA GLU A 166 3.68 12.88 -17.77
C GLU A 166 4.04 13.57 -16.44
N LEU A 167 4.33 12.80 -15.41
CA LEU A 167 4.64 13.32 -14.08
C LEU A 167 6.09 13.81 -13.94
N PHE A 168 7.09 13.21 -14.63
CA PHE A 168 8.50 13.42 -14.33
C PHE A 168 9.36 13.85 -15.54
N GLU A 169 8.86 13.83 -16.76
CA GLU A 169 9.49 14.35 -17.98
C GLU A 169 8.73 15.57 -18.55
#